data_887df869f4db4ba61643e14adcc1e3db
#
_entry.id   887df869f4db4ba61643e14adcc1e3db
#
_cell.length_a   1.000
_cell.length_b   1.000
_cell.length_c   1.000
_cell.angle_alpha   90.00
_cell.angle_beta   90.00
_cell.angle_gamma   90.00
#
_symmetry.space_group_name_H-M   'P 1'
#
loop_
_entity.id
_entity.type
_entity.pdbx_description
1 polymer ?
#
loop_
_entity_poly.entity_id
_entity_poly.type
_entity_poly.pdbx_seq_one_letter_code
_entity_poly.pdbx_strand_id
1 'polypeptide(L)'
;MERRFAPTRSPNAGYGGQNHGNFGRMSIDVVDLRNFYSQRLGVVARRFVGRGIRRRFGDTRGLSVLGVGYATPYLGLFREEAERCLAFMPAAQGVVKWPTDRPGLAALIDELEMPLTDSAVDRVLLVHALEMVHDPIALLREVWRVLAGGGRLLVVVPNRRGVWARLDTTPFGHGRPYSRSQITHLLRETWFTPTGWTEALHVPPVPRGWFLRSATAWERAGATIAAPFAGVHIVEATKQVYRAIPARRERTRLVPALEPALAPWPRGA
;
A
#
# COMPACT_ATOMS: atom_id res chain seq x y z
N MET A 1 17.74 -56.15 41.04
CA MET A 1 18.55 -54.99 41.45
C MET A 1 18.28 -53.87 40.47
N GLU A 2 17.11 -53.20 40.64
CA GLU A 2 16.58 -52.15 39.74
C GLU A 2 17.01 -50.79 40.27
N ARG A 3 17.73 -50.06 39.48
CA ARG A 3 18.06 -48.65 39.77
C ARG A 3 17.01 -47.74 39.11
N ARG A 4 16.18 -47.11 39.95
CA ARG A 4 15.26 -46.05 39.57
C ARG A 4 16.03 -44.78 39.26
N PHE A 5 15.89 -44.25 38.02
CA PHE A 5 16.34 -42.92 37.70
C PHE A 5 15.26 -41.89 38.10
N ALA A 6 15.64 -40.94 38.93
CA ALA A 6 14.84 -39.78 39.32
C ALA A 6 14.99 -38.69 38.24
N PRO A 7 13.91 -37.93 37.89
CA PRO A 7 14.05 -36.81 36.95
C PRO A 7 14.61 -35.57 37.64
N THR A 8 15.69 -35.03 37.09
CA THR A 8 16.31 -33.76 37.45
C THR A 8 15.39 -32.59 37.06
N ARG A 9 15.00 -31.77 38.04
CA ARG A 9 14.33 -30.48 37.84
C ARG A 9 15.28 -29.49 37.17
N SER A 10 14.88 -28.94 36.01
CA SER A 10 15.49 -27.76 35.41
C SER A 10 15.06 -26.48 36.14
N PRO A 11 15.95 -25.51 36.32
CA PRO A 11 15.60 -24.25 36.96
C PRO A 11 14.80 -23.37 35.98
N ASN A 12 13.68 -22.91 36.49
CA ASN A 12 12.74 -21.97 35.88
C ASN A 12 13.43 -20.61 35.72
N ALA A 13 13.91 -20.27 34.49
CA ALA A 13 14.33 -18.94 34.16
C ALA A 13 13.09 -18.10 33.85
N GLY A 14 12.76 -17.22 34.78
CA GLY A 14 11.68 -16.25 34.66
C GLY A 14 11.97 -15.31 33.48
N TYR A 15 11.24 -15.49 32.42
CA TYR A 15 11.11 -14.46 31.38
C TYR A 15 10.07 -13.46 31.83
N GLY A 16 10.55 -12.23 32.06
CA GLY A 16 9.77 -11.09 32.47
C GLY A 16 8.59 -10.85 31.53
N GLY A 17 7.43 -10.62 32.14
CA GLY A 17 6.19 -10.27 31.46
C GLY A 17 6.37 -9.03 30.61
N GLN A 18 6.45 -9.21 29.29
CA GLN A 18 6.28 -8.13 28.34
C GLN A 18 4.78 -7.95 28.08
N ASN A 19 4.35 -6.72 28.24
CA ASN A 19 2.99 -6.23 28.05
C ASN A 19 2.36 -6.73 26.74
N HIS A 20 1.52 -7.75 26.80
CA HIS A 20 0.68 -8.22 25.70
C HIS A 20 -0.62 -7.40 25.54
N GLY A 21 -0.68 -6.19 26.14
CA GLY A 21 -1.92 -5.43 26.30
C GLY A 21 -2.41 -4.63 25.09
N ASN A 22 -1.70 -4.57 23.94
CA ASN A 22 -2.13 -3.69 22.84
C ASN A 22 -2.01 -4.31 21.42
N PHE A 23 -1.66 -5.58 21.28
CA PHE A 23 -1.53 -6.26 19.99
C PHE A 23 -2.87 -6.65 19.34
N GLY A 24 -3.96 -6.73 20.11
CA GLY A 24 -5.26 -7.21 19.62
C GLY A 24 -6.03 -6.28 18.69
N ARG A 25 -5.61 -5.02 18.52
CA ARG A 25 -6.33 -4.03 17.68
C ARG A 25 -5.69 -3.73 16.31
N MET A 26 -4.51 -4.23 16.02
CA MET A 26 -3.79 -3.86 14.79
C MET A 26 -3.96 -4.84 13.64
N SER A 27 -4.27 -6.10 13.89
CA SER A 27 -4.46 -7.11 12.84
C SER A 27 -5.91 -7.56 12.78
N ILE A 28 -6.50 -7.52 11.59
CA ILE A 28 -7.79 -8.16 11.30
C ILE A 28 -7.52 -9.53 10.68
N ASP A 29 -8.25 -10.55 11.15
CA ASP A 29 -8.12 -11.92 10.67
C ASP A 29 -8.61 -12.06 9.23
N VAL A 30 -7.98 -12.94 8.47
CA VAL A 30 -8.32 -13.23 7.08
C VAL A 30 -9.75 -13.73 6.91
N VAL A 31 -10.34 -14.39 7.93
CA VAL A 31 -11.73 -14.85 7.92
C VAL A 31 -12.69 -13.68 7.99
N ASP A 32 -12.39 -12.68 8.83
CA ASP A 32 -13.20 -11.45 8.93
C ASP A 32 -13.14 -10.64 7.63
N LEU A 33 -11.94 -10.54 7.04
CA LEU A 33 -11.76 -9.93 5.72
C LEU A 33 -12.61 -10.64 4.65
N ARG A 34 -12.54 -11.96 4.58
CA ARG A 34 -13.34 -12.76 3.66
C ARG A 34 -14.84 -12.56 3.89
N ASN A 35 -15.28 -12.58 5.14
CA ASN A 35 -16.67 -12.38 5.51
C ASN A 35 -17.16 -11.00 5.10
N PHE A 36 -16.37 -9.94 5.33
CA PHE A 36 -16.71 -8.60 4.88
C PHE A 36 -16.88 -8.54 3.36
N TYR A 37 -15.91 -9.03 2.58
CA TYR A 37 -15.95 -8.97 1.11
C TYR A 37 -17.03 -9.86 0.49
N SER A 38 -17.61 -10.83 1.23
CA SER A 38 -18.78 -11.59 0.81
C SER A 38 -20.11 -10.88 1.06
N GLN A 39 -20.15 -9.88 1.94
CA GLN A 39 -21.36 -9.11 2.24
C GLN A 39 -21.62 -8.03 1.17
N ARG A 40 -22.88 -7.55 1.11
CA ARG A 40 -23.30 -6.53 0.14
C ARG A 40 -22.43 -5.28 0.14
N LEU A 41 -22.06 -4.78 1.32
CA LEU A 41 -21.20 -3.61 1.46
C LEU A 41 -19.79 -3.88 0.94
N GLY A 42 -19.23 -5.04 1.25
CA GLY A 42 -17.91 -5.47 0.77
C GLY A 42 -17.87 -5.68 -0.75
N VAL A 43 -18.96 -6.19 -1.35
CA VAL A 43 -19.09 -6.29 -2.82
C VAL A 43 -19.06 -4.90 -3.47
N VAL A 44 -19.74 -3.91 -2.87
CA VAL A 44 -19.71 -2.52 -3.33
C VAL A 44 -18.30 -1.92 -3.17
N ALA A 45 -17.66 -2.12 -2.02
CA ALA A 45 -16.29 -1.67 -1.77
C ALA A 45 -15.32 -2.28 -2.80
N ARG A 46 -15.37 -3.61 -3.01
CA ARG A 46 -14.57 -4.31 -4.02
C ARG A 46 -14.75 -3.73 -5.42
N ARG A 47 -15.99 -3.41 -5.81
CA ARG A 47 -16.29 -2.85 -7.14
C ARG A 47 -15.62 -1.49 -7.35
N PHE A 48 -15.70 -0.56 -6.39
CA PHE A 48 -15.15 0.79 -6.56
C PHE A 48 -13.64 0.83 -6.42
N VAL A 49 -13.09 0.16 -5.42
CA VAL A 49 -11.64 0.03 -5.24
C VAL A 49 -11.03 -0.72 -6.43
N GLY A 50 -11.64 -1.81 -6.89
CA GLY A 50 -11.18 -2.58 -8.04
C GLY A 50 -11.14 -1.78 -9.33
N ARG A 51 -12.10 -0.88 -9.57
CA ARG A 51 -12.06 0.05 -10.71
C ARG A 51 -10.86 1.01 -10.63
N GLY A 52 -10.56 1.53 -9.45
CA GLY A 52 -9.40 2.39 -9.21
C GLY A 52 -8.09 1.65 -9.47
N ILE A 53 -7.98 0.43 -8.93
CA ILE A 53 -6.82 -0.45 -9.12
C ILE A 53 -6.61 -0.76 -10.62
N ARG A 54 -7.67 -1.22 -11.31
CA ARG A 54 -7.59 -1.56 -12.74
C ARG A 54 -7.18 -0.37 -13.60
N ARG A 55 -7.72 0.81 -13.32
CA ARG A 55 -7.37 2.04 -14.04
C ARG A 55 -5.89 2.39 -13.90
N ARG A 56 -5.30 2.12 -12.72
CA ARG A 56 -3.90 2.45 -12.45
C ARG A 56 -2.93 1.41 -12.98
N PHE A 57 -3.17 0.14 -12.77
CA PHE A 57 -2.28 -0.90 -13.29
C PHE A 57 -2.36 -1.05 -14.81
N GLY A 58 -3.52 -0.79 -15.40
CA GLY A 58 -3.72 -0.94 -16.83
C GLY A 58 -3.60 -2.40 -17.29
N ASP A 59 -2.96 -2.61 -18.43
CA ASP A 59 -2.66 -3.93 -19.01
C ASP A 59 -1.54 -4.62 -18.22
N THR A 60 -1.72 -5.90 -17.91
CA THR A 60 -0.74 -6.73 -17.18
C THR A 60 -0.31 -7.96 -17.98
N ARG A 61 -0.58 -8.02 -19.29
CA ARG A 61 -0.16 -9.13 -20.15
C ARG A 61 1.36 -9.26 -20.17
N GLY A 62 1.84 -10.50 -19.98
CA GLY A 62 3.25 -10.81 -19.88
C GLY A 62 3.97 -10.28 -18.64
N LEU A 63 3.22 -9.80 -17.65
CA LEU A 63 3.76 -9.28 -16.39
C LEU A 63 3.49 -10.21 -15.22
N SER A 64 4.41 -10.22 -14.26
CA SER A 64 4.25 -10.91 -12.98
C SER A 64 3.62 -9.96 -11.96
N VAL A 65 2.46 -10.34 -11.40
CA VAL A 65 1.69 -9.57 -10.43
C VAL A 65 1.74 -10.24 -9.07
N LEU A 66 2.11 -9.49 -8.04
CA LEU A 66 2.10 -9.92 -6.64
C LEU A 66 1.11 -9.08 -5.84
N GLY A 67 0.18 -9.74 -5.15
CA GLY A 67 -0.64 -9.12 -4.11
C GLY A 67 -0.06 -9.42 -2.74
N VAL A 68 0.03 -8.43 -1.87
CA VAL A 68 0.48 -8.58 -0.48
C VAL A 68 -0.61 -8.07 0.47
N GLY A 69 -0.84 -8.79 1.56
CA GLY A 69 -1.98 -8.60 2.45
C GLY A 69 -3.23 -9.26 1.89
N TYR A 70 -4.40 -8.72 2.13
CA TYR A 70 -5.64 -9.27 1.59
C TYR A 70 -5.99 -8.69 0.22
N ALA A 71 -5.12 -8.95 -0.76
CA ALA A 71 -5.27 -8.47 -2.13
C ALA A 71 -6.15 -9.38 -3.02
N THR A 72 -6.48 -10.59 -2.57
CA THR A 72 -7.21 -11.61 -3.35
C THR A 72 -8.53 -11.17 -3.96
N PRO A 73 -9.35 -10.27 -3.36
CA PRO A 73 -10.56 -9.76 -3.99
C PRO A 73 -10.30 -9.01 -5.31
N TYR A 74 -9.08 -8.50 -5.49
CA TYR A 74 -8.69 -7.66 -6.63
C TYR A 74 -7.77 -8.37 -7.62
N LEU A 75 -7.00 -9.36 -7.20
CA LEU A 75 -6.08 -10.10 -8.06
C LEU A 75 -6.78 -10.85 -9.20
N GLY A 76 -8.05 -11.24 -9.00
CA GLY A 76 -8.87 -11.81 -10.06
C GLY A 76 -9.04 -10.91 -11.30
N LEU A 77 -8.81 -9.59 -11.17
CA LEU A 77 -8.84 -8.66 -12.30
C LEU A 77 -7.66 -8.84 -13.27
N PHE A 78 -6.59 -9.51 -12.83
CA PHE A 78 -5.32 -9.63 -13.55
C PHE A 78 -4.93 -11.07 -13.84
N ARG A 79 -5.53 -12.04 -13.14
CA ARG A 79 -5.13 -13.45 -13.17
C ARG A 79 -5.12 -14.06 -14.57
N GLU A 80 -6.09 -13.70 -15.41
CA GLU A 80 -6.26 -14.31 -16.75
C GLU A 80 -5.37 -13.63 -17.81
N GLU A 81 -4.80 -12.46 -17.52
CA GLU A 81 -3.95 -11.75 -18.46
C GLU A 81 -2.48 -11.71 -18.03
N ALA A 82 -2.19 -11.74 -16.73
CA ALA A 82 -0.84 -11.74 -16.21
C ALA A 82 -0.16 -13.09 -16.47
N GLU A 83 1.15 -13.08 -16.74
CA GLU A 83 1.95 -14.28 -16.86
C GLU A 83 1.96 -15.08 -15.55
N ARG A 84 2.08 -14.38 -14.44
CA ARG A 84 2.06 -14.94 -13.09
C ARG A 84 1.31 -14.02 -12.15
N CYS A 85 0.45 -14.58 -11.30
CA CYS A 85 -0.31 -13.83 -10.30
C CYS A 85 -0.24 -14.56 -8.96
N LEU A 86 0.41 -13.97 -7.96
CA LEU A 86 0.62 -14.56 -6.64
C LEU A 86 -0.04 -13.72 -5.55
N ALA A 87 -0.47 -14.37 -4.46
CA ALA A 87 -1.04 -13.73 -3.28
C ALA A 87 -0.22 -14.10 -2.04
N PHE A 88 0.46 -13.13 -1.45
CA PHE A 88 1.21 -13.28 -0.22
C PHE A 88 0.44 -12.68 0.94
N MET A 89 0.14 -13.49 1.94
CA MET A 89 -0.62 -13.09 3.11
C MET A 89 0.27 -13.12 4.35
N PRO A 90 0.36 -12.01 5.09
CA PRO A 90 1.14 -11.94 6.32
C PRO A 90 0.70 -12.97 7.35
N ALA A 91 1.65 -13.57 8.06
CA ALA A 91 1.39 -14.58 9.08
C ALA A 91 0.43 -14.07 10.18
N ALA A 92 0.55 -12.79 10.56
CA ALA A 92 -0.32 -12.16 11.54
C ALA A 92 -1.79 -12.01 11.08
N GLN A 93 -2.04 -12.07 9.77
CA GLN A 93 -3.37 -11.94 9.17
C GLN A 93 -4.01 -13.31 8.88
N GLY A 94 -3.19 -14.33 8.64
CA GLY A 94 -3.60 -15.66 8.21
C GLY A 94 -3.73 -15.80 6.69
N VAL A 95 -3.99 -17.02 6.21
CA VAL A 95 -4.06 -17.34 4.79
C VAL A 95 -5.36 -18.02 4.41
N VAL A 96 -5.89 -17.70 3.24
CA VAL A 96 -7.00 -18.41 2.58
C VAL A 96 -6.54 -18.97 1.25
N LYS A 97 -7.08 -20.14 0.87
CA LYS A 97 -6.85 -20.68 -0.47
C LYS A 97 -7.33 -19.70 -1.52
N TRP A 98 -6.46 -19.32 -2.43
CA TRP A 98 -6.79 -18.53 -3.60
C TRP A 98 -5.92 -18.98 -4.80
N PRO A 99 -6.49 -19.11 -5.99
CA PRO A 99 -7.93 -19.09 -6.28
C PRO A 99 -8.64 -20.33 -5.71
N THR A 100 -9.98 -20.28 -5.59
CA THR A 100 -10.76 -21.36 -4.98
C THR A 100 -10.99 -22.53 -5.93
N ASP A 101 -10.98 -22.26 -7.24
CA ASP A 101 -11.34 -23.16 -8.36
C ASP A 101 -10.14 -23.90 -8.99
N ARG A 102 -8.92 -23.58 -8.58
CA ARG A 102 -7.66 -24.09 -9.16
C ARG A 102 -6.62 -24.36 -8.07
N PRO A 103 -5.42 -24.90 -8.42
CA PRO A 103 -4.29 -24.98 -7.49
C PRO A 103 -4.01 -23.62 -6.84
N GLY A 104 -3.64 -23.65 -5.56
CA GLY A 104 -3.41 -22.44 -4.78
C GLY A 104 -2.25 -21.62 -5.31
N LEU A 105 -2.47 -20.32 -5.40
CA LEU A 105 -1.46 -19.27 -5.73
C LEU A 105 -1.26 -18.33 -4.54
N ALA A 106 -1.77 -18.70 -3.36
CA ALA A 106 -1.62 -17.97 -2.12
C ALA A 106 -0.64 -18.67 -1.18
N ALA A 107 0.20 -17.89 -0.51
CA ALA A 107 1.11 -18.36 0.51
C ALA A 107 1.05 -17.47 1.76
N LEU A 108 1.22 -18.10 2.92
CA LEU A 108 1.49 -17.41 4.18
C LEU A 108 2.97 -17.05 4.20
N ILE A 109 3.29 -15.81 4.51
CA ILE A 109 4.67 -15.32 4.48
C ILE A 109 4.98 -14.42 5.69
N ASP A 110 6.26 -14.24 5.95
CA ASP A 110 6.72 -13.06 6.66
C ASP A 110 6.77 -11.90 5.67
N GLU A 111 6.03 -10.85 5.95
CA GLU A 111 5.94 -9.70 5.06
C GLU A 111 7.23 -8.85 5.00
N LEU A 112 8.16 -9.09 5.91
CA LEU A 112 9.47 -8.45 5.96
C LEU A 112 10.56 -9.27 5.27
N GLU A 113 10.28 -10.55 4.95
CA GLU A 113 11.22 -11.46 4.26
C GLU A 113 10.44 -12.33 3.26
N MET A 114 10.10 -11.76 2.11
CA MET A 114 9.32 -12.46 1.09
C MET A 114 10.18 -13.52 0.37
N PRO A 115 9.64 -14.75 0.15
CA PRO A 115 10.35 -15.85 -0.51
C PRO A 115 10.44 -15.64 -2.04
N LEU A 116 10.97 -14.50 -2.45
CA LEU A 116 11.21 -14.12 -3.83
C LEU A 116 12.62 -13.55 -3.98
N THR A 117 13.22 -13.77 -5.13
CA THR A 117 14.48 -13.13 -5.50
C THR A 117 14.30 -11.63 -5.74
N ASP A 118 15.39 -10.90 -5.78
CA ASP A 118 15.37 -9.48 -6.14
C ASP A 118 14.79 -9.29 -7.55
N SER A 119 13.99 -8.26 -7.71
CA SER A 119 13.40 -7.89 -9.00
C SER A 119 12.55 -8.99 -9.67
N ALA A 120 11.89 -9.83 -8.86
CA ALA A 120 11.13 -11.01 -9.31
C ALA A 120 9.75 -10.69 -9.90
N VAL A 121 9.19 -9.50 -9.65
CA VAL A 121 7.82 -9.14 -10.05
C VAL A 121 7.73 -7.74 -10.64
N ASP A 122 6.80 -7.53 -11.58
CA ASP A 122 6.63 -6.26 -12.29
C ASP A 122 5.61 -5.35 -11.63
N ARG A 123 4.65 -5.93 -10.92
CA ARG A 123 3.54 -5.23 -10.26
C ARG A 123 3.35 -5.75 -8.86
N VAL A 124 3.28 -4.84 -7.89
CA VAL A 124 2.92 -5.18 -6.51
C VAL A 124 1.67 -4.41 -6.10
N LEU A 125 0.70 -5.11 -5.54
CA LEU A 125 -0.55 -4.56 -5.01
C LEU A 125 -0.61 -4.80 -3.49
N LEU A 126 -0.53 -3.73 -2.69
CA LEU A 126 -0.73 -3.77 -1.24
C LEU A 126 -2.18 -3.44 -0.91
N VAL A 127 -2.89 -4.34 -0.25
CA VAL A 127 -4.26 -4.14 0.25
C VAL A 127 -4.40 -4.77 1.62
N HIS A 128 -4.89 -4.04 2.59
CA HIS A 128 -4.95 -4.46 3.99
C HIS A 128 -3.61 -5.02 4.49
N ALA A 129 -2.53 -4.32 4.11
CA ALA A 129 -1.16 -4.66 4.47
C ALA A 129 -0.48 -3.49 5.19
N LEU A 130 -0.27 -2.37 4.49
CA LEU A 130 0.54 -1.25 4.99
C LEU A 130 -0.02 -0.62 6.27
N GLU A 131 -1.34 -0.54 6.40
CA GLU A 131 -2.04 -0.03 7.59
C GLU A 131 -1.98 -1.01 8.77
N MET A 132 -1.72 -2.29 8.51
CA MET A 132 -1.76 -3.37 9.50
C MET A 132 -0.37 -3.75 10.02
N VAL A 133 0.68 -3.48 9.25
CA VAL A 133 2.06 -3.88 9.60
C VAL A 133 2.63 -3.00 10.71
N HIS A 134 3.48 -3.58 11.55
CA HIS A 134 4.16 -2.84 12.62
C HIS A 134 5.22 -1.88 12.06
N ASP A 135 6.03 -2.34 11.13
CA ASP A 135 7.07 -1.56 10.45
C ASP A 135 6.76 -1.37 8.96
N PRO A 136 6.06 -0.29 8.59
CA PRO A 136 5.72 -0.01 7.19
C PRO A 136 6.94 0.33 6.32
N ILE A 137 8.05 0.79 6.93
CA ILE A 137 9.28 1.09 6.21
C ILE A 137 9.96 -0.22 5.79
N ALA A 138 10.08 -1.18 6.70
CA ALA A 138 10.64 -2.50 6.40
C ALA A 138 9.82 -3.23 5.33
N LEU A 139 8.48 -3.25 5.44
CA LEU A 139 7.61 -3.82 4.41
C LEU A 139 7.86 -3.17 3.04
N LEU A 140 7.90 -1.84 2.96
CA LEU A 140 8.08 -1.16 1.67
C LEU A 140 9.49 -1.37 1.10
N ARG A 141 10.52 -1.50 1.93
CA ARG A 141 11.88 -1.86 1.48
C ARG A 141 11.92 -3.27 0.91
N GLU A 142 11.23 -4.21 1.53
CA GLU A 142 11.12 -5.56 1.03
C GLU A 142 10.33 -5.62 -0.28
N VAL A 143 9.23 -4.87 -0.39
CA VAL A 143 8.51 -4.67 -1.66
C VAL A 143 9.41 -4.05 -2.71
N TRP A 144 10.25 -3.08 -2.35
CA TRP A 144 11.21 -2.48 -3.26
C TRP A 144 12.24 -3.51 -3.77
N ARG A 145 12.73 -4.39 -2.89
CA ARG A 145 13.67 -5.46 -3.25
C ARG A 145 13.08 -6.39 -4.31
N VAL A 146 11.88 -6.91 -4.08
CA VAL A 146 11.25 -7.89 -4.99
C VAL A 146 10.68 -7.29 -6.27
N LEU A 147 10.44 -5.97 -6.31
CA LEU A 147 9.90 -5.28 -7.48
C LEU A 147 11.00 -5.05 -8.53
N ALA A 148 10.72 -5.34 -9.80
CA ALA A 148 11.62 -5.12 -10.92
C ALA A 148 11.97 -3.64 -11.12
N GLY A 149 13.07 -3.35 -11.79
CA GLY A 149 13.42 -1.99 -12.21
C GLY A 149 12.35 -1.40 -13.13
N GLY A 150 11.81 -0.22 -12.77
CA GLY A 150 10.67 0.37 -13.48
C GLY A 150 9.31 -0.28 -13.18
N GLY A 151 9.30 -1.28 -12.29
CA GLY A 151 8.07 -1.91 -11.80
C GLY A 151 7.18 -0.92 -11.04
N ARG A 152 5.89 -1.25 -10.92
CA ARG A 152 4.89 -0.38 -10.29
C ARG A 152 4.34 -0.99 -9.01
N LEU A 153 4.32 -0.19 -7.97
CA LEU A 153 3.65 -0.45 -6.72
C LEU A 153 2.31 0.26 -6.70
N LEU A 154 1.26 -0.43 -6.31
CA LEU A 154 -0.04 0.16 -6.01
C LEU A 154 -0.41 -0.13 -4.55
N VAL A 155 -0.67 0.93 -3.81
CA VAL A 155 -1.01 0.87 -2.39
C VAL A 155 -2.45 1.32 -2.21
N VAL A 156 -3.26 0.50 -1.57
CA VAL A 156 -4.62 0.84 -1.14
C VAL A 156 -4.62 0.95 0.38
N VAL A 157 -4.84 2.16 0.89
CA VAL A 157 -4.86 2.44 2.34
C VAL A 157 -6.08 3.24 2.74
N PRO A 158 -6.61 3.04 3.95
CA PRO A 158 -7.69 3.86 4.48
C PRO A 158 -7.28 5.34 4.55
N ASN A 159 -8.17 6.22 4.11
CA ASN A 159 -7.98 7.65 4.22
C ASN A 159 -8.32 8.12 5.64
N ARG A 160 -7.36 8.71 6.33
CA ARG A 160 -7.52 9.22 7.70
C ARG A 160 -8.69 10.20 7.88
N ARG A 161 -9.07 10.92 6.82
CA ARG A 161 -10.21 11.85 6.83
C ARG A 161 -11.52 11.19 6.44
N GLY A 162 -11.48 9.99 5.85
CA GLY A 162 -12.62 9.25 5.36
C GLY A 162 -13.50 8.71 6.49
N VAL A 163 -14.80 8.58 6.22
CA VAL A 163 -15.75 7.98 7.18
C VAL A 163 -15.46 6.50 7.40
N TRP A 164 -14.99 5.79 6.38
CA TRP A 164 -14.65 4.38 6.46
C TRP A 164 -13.55 4.08 7.49
N ALA A 165 -12.57 4.97 7.65
CA ALA A 165 -11.48 4.83 8.61
C ALA A 165 -11.91 5.04 10.08
N ARG A 166 -13.16 5.44 10.33
CA ARG A 166 -13.71 5.72 11.66
C ARG A 166 -14.65 4.64 12.15
N LEU A 167 -14.94 3.63 11.33
CA LEU A 167 -15.92 2.59 11.63
C LEU A 167 -15.24 1.24 11.75
N ASP A 168 -15.12 0.74 12.97
CA ASP A 168 -14.54 -0.57 13.29
C ASP A 168 -15.35 -1.75 12.72
N THR A 169 -16.54 -1.48 12.18
CA THR A 169 -17.40 -2.47 11.51
C THR A 169 -16.93 -2.84 10.11
N THR A 170 -15.91 -2.16 9.59
CA THR A 170 -15.33 -2.43 8.27
C THR A 170 -13.82 -2.61 8.38
N PRO A 171 -13.19 -3.39 7.49
CA PRO A 171 -11.74 -3.58 7.50
C PRO A 171 -10.95 -2.27 7.37
N PHE A 172 -11.53 -1.26 6.76
CA PHE A 172 -10.90 0.05 6.55
C PHE A 172 -10.84 0.91 7.83
N GLY A 173 -11.55 0.52 8.89
CA GLY A 173 -11.49 1.16 10.21
C GLY A 173 -10.41 0.59 11.12
N HIS A 174 -9.74 -0.48 10.71
CA HIS A 174 -8.67 -1.11 11.46
C HIS A 174 -7.28 -0.63 11.01
N GLY A 175 -6.29 -0.80 11.89
CA GLY A 175 -4.91 -0.39 11.60
C GLY A 175 -4.69 1.12 11.63
N ARG A 176 -3.69 1.58 10.90
CA ARG A 176 -3.27 3.00 10.85
C ARG A 176 -3.73 3.66 9.56
N PRO A 177 -4.75 4.53 9.58
CA PRO A 177 -5.14 5.25 8.37
C PRO A 177 -4.10 6.32 8.02
N TYR A 178 -3.91 6.56 6.73
CA TYR A 178 -2.92 7.50 6.21
C TYR A 178 -3.56 8.77 5.65
N SER A 179 -2.88 9.90 5.83
CA SER A 179 -3.12 11.09 5.03
C SER A 179 -2.30 11.02 3.73
N ARG A 180 -2.68 11.80 2.73
CA ARG A 180 -1.95 11.88 1.45
C ARG A 180 -0.48 12.28 1.63
N SER A 181 -0.19 13.21 2.55
CA SER A 181 1.18 13.63 2.86
C SER A 181 1.99 12.53 3.55
N GLN A 182 1.38 11.80 4.49
CA GLN A 182 2.06 10.71 5.20
C GLN A 182 2.48 9.59 4.25
N ILE A 183 1.54 9.13 3.38
CA ILE A 183 1.89 8.07 2.44
C ILE A 183 2.91 8.55 1.38
N THR A 184 2.84 9.81 0.94
CA THR A 184 3.83 10.39 0.04
C THR A 184 5.23 10.42 0.66
N HIS A 185 5.32 10.82 1.93
CA HIS A 185 6.59 10.86 2.66
C HIS A 185 7.17 9.44 2.80
N LEU A 186 6.35 8.50 3.28
CA LEU A 186 6.73 7.11 3.49
C LEU A 186 7.24 6.42 2.20
N LEU A 187 6.54 6.63 1.08
CA LEU A 187 6.97 6.10 -0.22
C LEU A 187 8.30 6.68 -0.67
N ARG A 188 8.52 7.98 -0.49
CA ARG A 188 9.80 8.62 -0.86
C ARG A 188 10.96 8.19 0.02
N GLU A 189 10.73 8.01 1.30
CA GLU A 189 11.71 7.49 2.26
C GLU A 189 12.17 6.07 1.91
N THR A 190 11.29 5.29 1.30
CA THR A 190 11.53 3.91 0.87
C THR A 190 11.86 3.77 -0.62
N TRP A 191 12.35 4.85 -1.25
CA TRP A 191 12.84 4.93 -2.64
C TRP A 191 11.77 4.64 -3.70
N PHE A 192 10.52 4.95 -3.39
CA PHE A 192 9.45 4.98 -4.37
C PHE A 192 9.15 6.42 -4.78
N THR A 193 8.84 6.60 -6.08
CA THR A 193 8.33 7.87 -6.61
C THR A 193 6.83 7.73 -6.84
N PRO A 194 5.97 8.41 -6.06
CA PRO A 194 4.54 8.46 -6.34
C PRO A 194 4.26 9.08 -7.70
N THR A 195 3.55 8.34 -8.56
CA THR A 195 3.25 8.75 -9.95
C THR A 195 1.78 9.04 -10.17
N GLY A 196 0.91 8.52 -9.31
CA GLY A 196 -0.51 8.73 -9.51
C GLY A 196 -1.35 8.49 -8.26
N TRP A 197 -2.50 9.17 -8.23
CA TRP A 197 -3.47 9.09 -7.14
C TRP A 197 -4.86 8.83 -7.68
N THR A 198 -5.60 8.00 -7.00
CA THR A 198 -7.03 7.78 -7.19
C THR A 198 -7.67 7.61 -5.82
N GLU A 199 -8.85 8.12 -5.66
CA GLU A 199 -9.63 7.98 -4.45
C GLU A 199 -10.87 7.15 -4.76
N ALA A 200 -11.34 6.39 -3.78
CA ALA A 200 -12.53 5.55 -3.89
C ALA A 200 -13.28 5.46 -2.56
N LEU A 201 -14.48 4.89 -2.59
CA LEU A 201 -15.36 4.75 -1.44
C LEU A 201 -15.89 6.10 -0.92
N HIS A 202 -16.41 6.92 -1.82
CA HIS A 202 -17.17 8.12 -1.44
C HIS A 202 -18.58 7.76 -0.94
N VAL A 203 -19.02 6.53 -1.20
CA VAL A 203 -20.27 6.00 -0.67
C VAL A 203 -20.16 5.81 0.85
N PRO A 204 -21.16 6.24 1.64
CA PRO A 204 -21.18 5.98 3.08
C PRO A 204 -21.15 4.48 3.39
N PRO A 205 -20.41 4.02 4.43
CA PRO A 205 -20.32 2.60 4.80
C PRO A 205 -21.58 2.13 5.56
N VAL A 206 -22.75 2.31 4.95
CA VAL A 206 -24.05 1.95 5.54
C VAL A 206 -24.62 0.75 4.78
N PRO A 207 -24.89 -0.40 5.46
CA PRO A 207 -25.33 -1.63 4.80
C PRO A 207 -26.81 -1.60 4.35
N ARG A 208 -27.51 -0.43 4.40
CA ARG A 208 -28.91 -0.29 4.00
C ARG A 208 -29.08 -0.40 2.50
N GLY A 209 -30.06 -1.21 2.06
CA GLY A 209 -30.25 -1.60 0.66
C GLY A 209 -30.45 -0.43 -0.31
N TRP A 210 -31.10 0.66 0.10
CA TRP A 210 -31.32 1.82 -0.76
C TRP A 210 -30.04 2.64 -0.99
N PHE A 211 -29.17 2.77 0.02
CA PHE A 211 -27.84 3.38 -0.14
C PHE A 211 -26.96 2.59 -1.10
N LEU A 212 -27.00 1.26 -1.01
CA LEU A 212 -26.21 0.40 -1.88
C LEU A 212 -26.71 0.41 -3.33
N ARG A 213 -28.03 0.60 -3.56
CA ARG A 213 -28.58 0.78 -4.91
C ARG A 213 -28.13 2.09 -5.55
N SER A 214 -28.00 3.15 -4.77
CA SER A 214 -27.55 4.46 -5.22
C SER A 214 -26.02 4.66 -5.11
N ALA A 215 -25.25 3.61 -4.75
CA ALA A 215 -23.81 3.69 -4.52
C ALA A 215 -23.03 4.32 -5.70
N THR A 216 -23.45 4.04 -6.95
CA THR A 216 -22.80 4.63 -8.13
C THR A 216 -23.01 6.14 -8.22
N ALA A 217 -24.18 6.64 -7.81
CA ALA A 217 -24.46 8.08 -7.76
C ALA A 217 -23.64 8.76 -6.65
N TRP A 218 -23.57 8.14 -5.47
CA TRP A 218 -22.73 8.60 -4.36
C TRP A 218 -21.24 8.67 -4.75
N GLU A 219 -20.73 7.63 -5.42
CA GLU A 219 -19.33 7.59 -5.85
C GLU A 219 -19.02 8.70 -6.87
N ARG A 220 -19.91 8.95 -7.84
CA ARG A 220 -19.75 10.03 -8.82
C ARG A 220 -19.81 11.41 -8.18
N ALA A 221 -20.85 11.68 -7.38
CA ALA A 221 -21.02 12.95 -6.70
C ALA A 221 -19.87 13.22 -5.71
N GLY A 222 -19.49 12.21 -4.93
CA GLY A 222 -18.41 12.30 -3.97
C GLY A 222 -17.05 12.54 -4.61
N ALA A 223 -16.76 11.95 -5.75
CA ALA A 223 -15.52 12.19 -6.49
C ALA A 223 -15.37 13.65 -6.94
N THR A 224 -16.47 14.33 -7.18
CA THR A 224 -16.46 15.74 -7.61
C THR A 224 -16.50 16.73 -6.44
N ILE A 225 -17.29 16.44 -5.41
CA ILE A 225 -17.61 17.41 -4.34
C ILE A 225 -16.81 17.11 -3.05
N ALA A 226 -16.56 15.84 -2.76
CA ALA A 226 -16.08 15.36 -1.47
C ALA A 226 -14.80 14.50 -1.57
N ALA A 227 -13.96 14.72 -2.57
CA ALA A 227 -12.72 13.99 -2.78
C ALA A 227 -11.86 13.82 -1.50
N PRO A 228 -11.68 14.84 -0.62
CA PRO A 228 -10.91 14.70 0.61
C PRO A 228 -11.47 13.69 1.61
N PHE A 229 -12.76 13.31 1.48
CA PHE A 229 -13.46 12.42 2.40
C PHE A 229 -13.67 11.00 1.86
N ALA A 230 -13.06 10.67 0.73
CA ALA A 230 -13.04 9.31 0.21
C ALA A 230 -12.59 8.31 1.29
N GLY A 231 -13.11 7.09 1.24
CA GLY A 231 -12.78 6.06 2.23
C GLY A 231 -11.34 5.55 2.11
N VAL A 232 -10.80 5.50 0.89
CA VAL A 232 -9.45 5.00 0.63
C VAL A 232 -8.68 5.87 -0.35
N HIS A 233 -7.36 5.89 -0.17
CA HIS A 233 -6.40 6.33 -1.16
C HIS A 233 -5.85 5.13 -1.93
N ILE A 234 -5.77 5.25 -3.24
CA ILE A 234 -5.11 4.31 -4.15
C ILE A 234 -3.93 5.07 -4.76
N VAL A 235 -2.74 4.69 -4.36
CA VAL A 235 -1.50 5.41 -4.73
C VAL A 235 -0.66 4.53 -5.62
N GLU A 236 -0.33 5.02 -6.80
CA GLU A 236 0.63 4.41 -7.69
C GLU A 236 2.01 5.01 -7.46
N ALA A 237 3.03 4.16 -7.38
CA ALA A 237 4.41 4.58 -7.27
C ALA A 237 5.31 3.67 -8.12
N THR A 238 6.44 4.19 -8.58
CA THR A 238 7.45 3.44 -9.32
C THR A 238 8.70 3.25 -8.48
N LYS A 239 9.35 2.08 -8.66
CA LYS A 239 10.65 1.79 -8.07
C LYS A 239 11.70 2.73 -8.66
N GLN A 240 12.37 3.50 -7.82
CA GLN A 240 13.45 4.40 -8.20
C GLN A 240 14.78 3.65 -8.15
N VAL A 241 15.33 3.31 -9.31
CA VAL A 241 16.63 2.61 -9.42
C VAL A 241 17.80 3.61 -9.43
N TYR A 242 17.58 4.81 -10.00
CA TYR A 242 18.57 5.88 -10.03
C TYR A 242 17.96 7.14 -9.41
N ARG A 243 18.59 7.66 -8.37
CA ARG A 243 18.31 9.00 -7.90
C ARG A 243 19.00 9.96 -8.86
N ALA A 244 18.25 10.64 -9.71
CA ALA A 244 18.79 11.78 -10.44
C ALA A 244 19.33 12.78 -9.40
N ILE A 245 20.64 12.95 -9.37
CA ILE A 245 21.26 14.03 -8.58
C ILE A 245 20.70 15.31 -9.18
N PRO A 246 19.96 16.13 -8.42
CA PRO A 246 19.47 17.39 -8.97
C PRO A 246 20.69 18.17 -9.41
N ALA A 247 20.80 18.45 -10.71
CA ALA A 247 21.83 19.34 -11.22
C ALA A 247 21.68 20.66 -10.44
N ARG A 248 22.71 20.98 -9.66
CA ARG A 248 22.78 22.26 -8.94
C ARG A 248 22.67 23.32 -10.02
N ARG A 249 21.52 23.98 -10.12
CA ARG A 249 21.41 25.19 -10.93
C ARG A 249 22.44 26.16 -10.40
N GLU A 250 23.59 26.24 -11.09
CA GLU A 250 24.48 27.37 -10.91
C GLU A 250 23.66 28.63 -11.19
N ARG A 251 23.39 29.36 -10.15
CA ARG A 251 22.91 30.73 -10.31
C ARG A 251 24.03 31.48 -11.00
N THR A 252 23.95 31.59 -12.33
CA THR A 252 24.78 32.53 -13.06
C THR A 252 24.51 33.87 -12.46
N ARG A 253 25.44 34.34 -11.64
CA ARG A 253 25.44 35.71 -11.15
C ARG A 253 25.63 36.57 -12.41
N LEU A 254 24.56 37.22 -12.86
CA LEU A 254 24.67 38.30 -13.82
C LEU A 254 25.52 39.34 -13.16
N VAL A 255 26.77 39.44 -13.57
CA VAL A 255 27.64 40.56 -13.24
C VAL A 255 27.10 41.73 -14.08
N PRO A 256 26.70 42.85 -13.47
CA PRO A 256 26.30 44.02 -14.27
C PRO A 256 27.49 44.43 -15.14
N ALA A 257 27.25 44.57 -16.43
CA ALA A 257 28.25 45.17 -17.32
C ALA A 257 28.55 46.58 -16.81
N LEU A 258 29.81 46.84 -16.43
CA LEU A 258 30.28 48.17 -16.15
C LEU A 258 30.17 48.96 -17.44
N GLU A 259 29.35 50.03 -17.45
CA GLU A 259 29.32 50.99 -18.51
C GLU A 259 30.71 51.57 -18.73
N PRO A 260 31.22 51.64 -19.98
CA PRO A 260 32.51 52.27 -20.23
C PRO A 260 32.42 53.76 -19.88
N ALA A 261 33.33 54.22 -19.00
CA ALA A 261 33.47 55.65 -18.65
C ALA A 261 33.74 56.44 -19.94
N LEU A 262 32.85 57.39 -20.24
CA LEU A 262 33.04 58.33 -21.33
C LEU A 262 34.29 59.15 -21.04
N ALA A 263 35.28 59.06 -21.95
CA ALA A 263 36.47 59.89 -21.92
C ALA A 263 36.08 61.38 -22.06
N PRO A 264 36.70 62.31 -21.27
CA PRO A 264 36.39 63.72 -21.37
C PRO A 264 36.86 64.27 -22.73
N TRP A 265 35.99 65.04 -23.38
CA TRP A 265 36.23 65.73 -24.62
C TRP A 265 37.33 66.74 -24.46
N PRO A 266 38.35 66.79 -25.36
CA PRO A 266 39.39 67.90 -25.31
C PRO A 266 38.76 69.21 -25.68
N ARG A 267 38.90 70.20 -24.77
CA ARG A 267 38.58 71.59 -25.10
C ARG A 267 39.68 72.10 -25.98
N GLY A 268 39.33 72.39 -27.24
CA GLY A 268 40.20 73.03 -28.18
C GLY A 268 40.43 74.47 -27.88
N ALA A 269 41.60 74.94 -28.24
CA ALA A 269 42.03 76.31 -28.24
C ALA A 269 41.35 77.16 -29.31
#